data_6c4d099d194f880553843b5194b8c919
#
_entry.id   6c4d099d194f880553843b5194b8c919
#
_cell.length_a   1.000
_cell.length_b   1.000
_cell.length_c   1.000
_cell.angle_alpha   90.00
_cell.angle_beta   90.00
_cell.angle_gamma   90.00
#
_symmetry.space_group_name_H-M   'P 1'
#
loop_
_entity.id
_entity.type
_entity.pdbx_description
1 polymer ?
#
loop_
_entity_poly.entity_id
_entity_poly.type
_entity_poly.pdbx_seq_one_letter_code
_entity_poly.pdbx_strand_id
1 'polypeptide(L)'
;MIKKGIILAGGKGTRMSPLTKAVNKQLLPIYDKPLIFYPLSILMLANIKDILIIVNKGQLYQYKKIIPDGNKLGIKITYLEQDKPRGLPDAFVIGEKFIGKDNVAMILGDNFFYGQNLTSKLIKNTKLKKGARVVLHKVTRPDLFGVAKISKNKKIISIKEKPKKFLSDLAITGLYFFDNRVVKFAKQLKPSRRGEVEIVDLLNIYRLKKQLTADLIGRGGAWLDTGSIEDFYKTSAFVSAIENRQGFKIACLEEISLNKKWISKKEINASIKFYGNCEYSNYLRKLIN
;
A
#
# COMPACT_ATOMS: atom_id res chain seq x y z
N MET A 1 -1.78 19.10 1.34
CA MET A 1 -1.85 17.85 0.57
C MET A 1 -0.76 16.93 1.10
N ILE A 2 -1.04 15.66 1.35
CA ILE A 2 -0.07 14.66 1.78
C ILE A 2 0.95 14.43 0.67
N LYS A 3 2.23 14.56 0.97
CA LYS A 3 3.35 14.39 0.02
C LYS A 3 4.25 13.21 0.39
N LYS A 4 4.11 12.66 1.59
CA LYS A 4 4.90 11.56 2.12
C LYS A 4 4.07 10.28 2.21
N GLY A 5 4.66 9.16 1.81
CA GLY A 5 4.04 7.85 1.87
C GLY A 5 4.93 6.84 2.57
N ILE A 6 4.34 5.87 3.26
CA ILE A 6 5.04 4.74 3.86
C ILE A 6 4.49 3.46 3.22
N ILE A 7 5.38 2.60 2.76
CA ILE A 7 5.05 1.22 2.40
C ILE A 7 5.61 0.32 3.50
N LEU A 8 4.74 -0.36 4.22
CA LEU A 8 5.16 -1.36 5.20
C LEU A 8 5.33 -2.71 4.49
N ALA A 9 6.57 -3.03 4.16
CA ALA A 9 6.99 -4.23 3.44
C ALA A 9 7.70 -5.25 4.34
N GLY A 10 7.46 -5.16 5.64
CA GLY A 10 7.94 -6.11 6.65
C GLY A 10 6.96 -7.25 6.87
N GLY A 11 7.34 -8.16 7.76
CA GLY A 11 6.54 -9.33 8.12
C GLY A 11 7.17 -10.64 7.64
N LYS A 12 6.89 -11.72 8.38
CA LYS A 12 7.53 -13.02 8.12
C LYS A 12 6.88 -13.80 6.97
N GLY A 13 5.68 -13.44 6.54
CA GLY A 13 4.95 -14.13 5.48
C GLY A 13 4.67 -15.61 5.77
N THR A 14 4.58 -16.03 7.04
CA THR A 14 4.53 -17.44 7.47
C THR A 14 3.42 -18.25 6.84
N ARG A 15 2.27 -17.62 6.55
CA ARG A 15 1.14 -18.27 5.86
C ARG A 15 1.44 -18.71 4.42
N MET A 16 2.54 -18.20 3.86
CA MET A 16 2.97 -18.52 2.49
C MET A 16 4.22 -19.41 2.44
N SER A 17 4.63 -19.99 3.61
CA SER A 17 5.72 -20.96 3.60
C SER A 17 5.36 -22.17 2.74
N PRO A 18 6.34 -22.74 1.98
CA PRO A 18 7.78 -22.46 2.01
C PRO A 18 8.24 -21.28 1.13
N LEU A 19 7.38 -20.67 0.29
CA LEU A 19 7.74 -19.60 -0.67
C LEU A 19 8.49 -18.43 -0.01
N THR A 20 8.09 -18.08 1.23
CA THR A 20 8.64 -16.94 1.96
C THR A 20 9.82 -17.29 2.85
N LYS A 21 10.39 -18.49 2.76
CA LYS A 21 11.59 -18.89 3.50
C LYS A 21 12.86 -18.21 2.97
N ALA A 22 12.98 -18.11 1.65
CA ALA A 22 14.17 -17.54 1.00
C ALA A 22 13.96 -16.09 0.51
N VAL A 23 12.71 -15.71 0.21
CA VAL A 23 12.39 -14.41 -0.40
C VAL A 23 11.28 -13.73 0.38
N ASN A 24 11.42 -12.42 0.59
CA ASN A 24 10.35 -11.63 1.18
C ASN A 24 9.09 -11.68 0.29
N LYS A 25 7.92 -11.80 0.90
CA LYS A 25 6.62 -11.89 0.21
C LYS A 25 6.44 -10.78 -0.83
N GLN A 26 6.81 -9.55 -0.52
CA GLN A 26 6.64 -8.40 -1.39
C GLN A 26 7.56 -8.42 -2.62
N LEU A 27 8.54 -9.31 -2.65
CA LEU A 27 9.42 -9.53 -3.80
C LEU A 27 8.97 -10.71 -4.68
N LEU A 28 7.99 -11.50 -4.22
CA LEU A 28 7.40 -12.56 -5.04
C LEU A 28 6.62 -11.95 -6.22
N PRO A 29 6.62 -12.61 -7.38
CA PRO A 29 5.96 -12.07 -8.57
C PRO A 29 4.43 -12.19 -8.48
N ILE A 30 3.73 -11.09 -8.72
CA ILE A 30 2.33 -11.07 -9.11
C ILE A 30 2.30 -10.90 -10.63
N TYR A 31 2.03 -11.98 -11.34
CA TYR A 31 2.09 -12.10 -12.78
C TYR A 31 3.48 -11.77 -13.33
N ASP A 32 3.74 -10.56 -13.80
CA ASP A 32 4.95 -10.18 -14.53
C ASP A 32 5.90 -9.23 -13.77
N LYS A 33 5.57 -8.89 -12.51
CA LYS A 33 6.39 -7.97 -11.70
C LYS A 33 6.27 -8.25 -10.20
N PRO A 34 7.25 -7.82 -9.38
CA PRO A 34 7.21 -8.01 -7.93
C PRO A 34 6.00 -7.33 -7.29
N LEU A 35 5.43 -7.97 -6.27
CA LEU A 35 4.26 -7.46 -5.54
C LEU A 35 4.45 -6.01 -5.05
N ILE A 36 5.66 -5.62 -4.64
CA ILE A 36 5.94 -4.26 -4.15
C ILE A 36 5.63 -3.14 -5.16
N PHE A 37 5.60 -3.45 -6.48
CA PHE A 37 5.26 -2.48 -7.52
C PHE A 37 3.82 -1.98 -7.38
N TYR A 38 2.91 -2.84 -6.95
CA TYR A 38 1.49 -2.50 -6.82
C TYR A 38 1.24 -1.47 -5.71
N PRO A 39 1.63 -1.65 -4.44
CA PRO A 39 1.47 -0.60 -3.43
C PRO A 39 2.28 0.67 -3.76
N LEU A 40 3.45 0.55 -4.38
CA LEU A 40 4.22 1.71 -4.83
C LEU A 40 3.45 2.51 -5.87
N SER A 41 2.85 1.85 -6.86
CA SER A 41 2.02 2.49 -7.88
C SER A 41 0.84 3.27 -7.28
N ILE A 42 0.23 2.77 -6.21
CA ILE A 42 -0.89 3.46 -5.52
C ILE A 42 -0.44 4.79 -4.93
N LEU A 43 0.73 4.83 -4.27
CA LEU A 43 1.28 6.07 -3.75
C LEU A 43 1.65 7.04 -4.88
N MET A 44 2.23 6.54 -5.97
CA MET A 44 2.55 7.36 -7.14
C MET A 44 1.28 7.91 -7.81
N LEU A 45 0.24 7.10 -7.99
CA LEU A 45 -1.07 7.55 -8.49
C LEU A 45 -1.69 8.63 -7.59
N ALA A 46 -1.47 8.57 -6.29
CA ALA A 46 -1.88 9.59 -5.31
C ALA A 46 -1.05 10.90 -5.38
N ASN A 47 -0.10 11.03 -6.31
CA ASN A 47 0.87 12.14 -6.41
C ASN A 47 1.83 12.24 -5.21
N ILE A 48 2.14 11.14 -4.56
CA ILE A 48 3.12 11.06 -3.48
C ILE A 48 4.46 10.69 -4.08
N LYS A 49 5.47 11.54 -3.89
CA LYS A 49 6.82 11.39 -4.47
C LYS A 49 7.89 11.06 -3.43
N ASP A 50 7.67 11.38 -2.16
CA ASP A 50 8.60 11.09 -1.07
C ASP A 50 8.08 9.86 -0.33
N ILE A 51 8.77 8.72 -0.48
CA ILE A 51 8.27 7.40 -0.08
C ILE A 51 9.29 6.70 0.81
N LEU A 52 8.84 6.26 1.98
CA LEU A 52 9.58 5.40 2.87
C LEU A 52 9.11 3.96 2.69
N ILE A 53 10.06 3.05 2.44
CA ILE A 53 9.80 1.61 2.42
C ILE A 53 10.44 1.00 3.66
N ILE A 54 9.62 0.40 4.54
CA ILE A 54 10.08 -0.28 5.74
C ILE A 54 10.13 -1.78 5.45
N VAL A 55 11.32 -2.36 5.52
CA VAL A 55 11.60 -3.77 5.23
C VAL A 55 12.06 -4.50 6.49
N ASN A 56 12.09 -5.83 6.47
CA ASN A 56 12.72 -6.59 7.55
C ASN A 56 14.25 -6.42 7.52
N LYS A 57 14.86 -6.47 8.68
CA LYS A 57 16.32 -6.45 8.84
C LYS A 57 17.00 -7.50 7.95
N GLY A 58 18.06 -7.09 7.25
CA GLY A 58 18.83 -7.93 6.33
C GLY A 58 18.23 -8.12 4.95
N GLN A 59 17.06 -7.53 4.64
CA GLN A 59 16.41 -7.68 3.33
C GLN A 59 16.57 -6.46 2.41
N LEU A 60 17.13 -5.37 2.91
CA LEU A 60 17.29 -4.10 2.22
C LEU A 60 17.96 -4.24 0.84
N TYR A 61 19.00 -5.06 0.74
CA TYR A 61 19.75 -5.26 -0.49
C TYR A 61 18.89 -5.79 -1.64
N GLN A 62 17.98 -6.73 -1.36
CA GLN A 62 17.08 -7.31 -2.36
C GLN A 62 16.13 -6.26 -2.94
N TYR A 63 15.59 -5.39 -2.10
CA TYR A 63 14.71 -4.29 -2.55
C TYR A 63 15.46 -3.26 -3.39
N LYS A 64 16.66 -2.87 -2.97
CA LYS A 64 17.48 -1.90 -3.70
C LYS A 64 17.93 -2.39 -5.08
N LYS A 65 18.04 -3.70 -5.29
CA LYS A 65 18.31 -4.27 -6.62
C LYS A 65 17.18 -3.98 -7.62
N ILE A 66 15.93 -3.94 -7.16
CA ILE A 66 14.74 -3.79 -8.01
C ILE A 66 14.33 -2.32 -8.10
N ILE A 67 14.29 -1.62 -6.96
CA ILE A 67 13.88 -0.23 -6.84
C ILE A 67 14.92 0.49 -5.99
N PRO A 68 15.99 1.06 -6.60
CA PRO A 68 17.11 1.65 -5.82
C PRO A 68 16.67 2.84 -4.95
N ASP A 69 16.63 4.02 -5.54
CA ASP A 69 16.35 5.30 -4.85
C ASP A 69 15.16 6.07 -5.42
N GLY A 70 14.57 5.53 -6.48
CA GLY A 70 13.42 6.13 -7.16
C GLY A 70 13.75 7.24 -8.16
N ASN A 71 15.00 7.65 -8.31
CA ASN A 71 15.39 8.77 -9.19
C ASN A 71 14.96 8.53 -10.65
N LYS A 72 15.11 7.30 -11.15
CA LYS A 72 14.66 6.91 -12.50
C LYS A 72 13.15 7.02 -12.70
N LEU A 73 12.39 7.10 -11.62
CA LEU A 73 10.94 7.24 -11.61
C LEU A 73 10.50 8.67 -11.24
N GLY A 74 11.44 9.59 -11.05
CA GLY A 74 11.15 10.95 -10.62
C GLY A 74 10.52 11.05 -9.22
N ILE A 75 10.79 10.07 -8.36
CA ILE A 75 10.39 10.00 -6.96
C ILE A 75 11.61 9.82 -6.07
N LYS A 76 11.44 10.00 -4.76
CA LYS A 76 12.49 9.74 -3.76
C LYS A 76 12.07 8.56 -2.89
N ILE A 77 12.91 7.54 -2.81
CA ILE A 77 12.69 6.38 -1.96
C ILE A 77 13.75 6.37 -0.85
N THR A 78 13.26 6.32 0.37
CA THR A 78 14.06 6.09 1.58
C THR A 78 13.74 4.70 2.10
N TYR A 79 14.74 3.98 2.58
CA TYR A 79 14.57 2.66 3.18
C TYR A 79 14.92 2.70 4.66
N LEU A 80 14.09 2.03 5.47
CA LEU A 80 14.40 1.71 6.87
C LEU A 80 14.15 0.22 7.12
N GLU A 81 14.90 -0.33 8.05
CA GLU A 81 14.72 -1.71 8.48
C GLU A 81 13.99 -1.78 9.81
N GLN A 82 13.08 -2.75 9.97
CA GLN A 82 12.49 -3.10 11.24
C GLN A 82 13.13 -4.38 11.79
N ASP A 83 13.53 -4.37 13.06
CA ASP A 83 14.12 -5.56 13.70
C ASP A 83 13.10 -6.67 13.90
N LYS A 84 11.87 -6.30 14.32
CA LYS A 84 10.77 -7.22 14.57
C LYS A 84 9.44 -6.58 14.16
N PRO A 85 8.51 -7.34 13.57
CA PRO A 85 7.16 -6.85 13.31
C PRO A 85 6.39 -6.75 14.63
N ARG A 86 6.14 -5.51 15.09
CA ARG A 86 5.41 -5.21 16.32
C ARG A 86 3.96 -4.81 16.08
N GLY A 87 3.53 -4.80 14.84
CA GLY A 87 2.21 -4.36 14.40
C GLY A 87 2.27 -3.13 13.49
N LEU A 88 1.16 -2.83 12.82
CA LEU A 88 1.14 -1.79 11.77
C LEU A 88 1.48 -0.38 12.30
N PRO A 89 1.03 0.07 13.49
CA PRO A 89 1.37 1.40 14.01
C PRO A 89 2.86 1.62 14.27
N ASP A 90 3.66 0.56 14.44
CA ASP A 90 5.11 0.68 14.64
C ASP A 90 5.80 1.34 13.43
N ALA A 91 5.22 1.21 12.23
CA ALA A 91 5.71 1.89 11.04
C ALA A 91 5.80 3.42 11.18
N PHE A 92 4.89 4.04 11.96
CA PHE A 92 4.92 5.47 12.22
C PHE A 92 5.99 5.86 13.23
N VAL A 93 6.31 4.97 14.16
CA VAL A 93 7.40 5.17 15.15
C VAL A 93 8.75 5.03 14.45
N ILE A 94 8.94 3.99 13.64
CA ILE A 94 10.15 3.79 12.83
C ILE A 94 10.33 4.96 11.85
N GLY A 95 9.26 5.40 11.21
CA GLY A 95 9.24 6.48 10.23
C GLY A 95 9.17 7.89 10.81
N GLU A 96 9.30 8.09 12.13
CA GLU A 96 9.09 9.39 12.78
C GLU A 96 9.93 10.51 12.16
N LYS A 97 11.24 10.28 11.97
CA LYS A 97 12.14 11.28 11.35
C LYS A 97 11.75 11.60 9.91
N PHE A 98 11.31 10.58 9.16
CA PHE A 98 10.82 10.74 7.79
C PHE A 98 9.53 11.54 7.76
N ILE A 99 8.56 11.24 8.62
CA ILE A 99 7.28 11.94 8.70
C ILE A 99 7.49 13.40 9.11
N GLY A 100 8.23 13.64 10.18
CA GLY A 100 8.48 14.98 10.70
C GLY A 100 7.17 15.70 11.06
N LYS A 101 6.96 16.86 10.48
CA LYS A 101 5.75 17.69 10.68
C LYS A 101 4.67 17.47 9.62
N ASP A 102 4.88 16.57 8.66
CA ASP A 102 3.98 16.35 7.53
C ASP A 102 2.89 15.32 7.86
N ASN A 103 1.78 15.43 7.15
CA ASN A 103 0.79 14.37 7.07
C ASN A 103 1.32 13.24 6.19
N VAL A 104 0.86 12.01 6.43
CA VAL A 104 1.41 10.80 5.79
C VAL A 104 0.31 9.86 5.31
N ALA A 105 0.53 9.24 4.17
CA ALA A 105 -0.21 8.05 3.75
C ALA A 105 0.58 6.79 4.10
N MET A 106 -0.09 5.71 4.48
CA MET A 106 0.52 4.40 4.66
C MET A 106 -0.23 3.37 3.84
N ILE A 107 0.52 2.52 3.15
CA ILE A 107 -0.01 1.35 2.46
C ILE A 107 0.74 0.10 2.88
N LEU A 108 0.02 -1.01 3.03
CA LEU A 108 0.63 -2.30 3.29
C LEU A 108 1.24 -2.85 2.00
N GLY A 109 2.45 -3.39 2.10
CA GLY A 109 3.24 -3.87 0.97
C GLY A 109 2.68 -5.10 0.25
N ASP A 110 1.60 -5.68 0.78
CA ASP A 110 0.91 -6.85 0.25
C ASP A 110 -0.52 -6.56 -0.21
N ASN A 111 -0.89 -5.31 -0.33
CA ASN A 111 -2.22 -4.91 -0.77
C ASN A 111 -2.23 -4.48 -2.24
N PHE A 112 -3.13 -5.09 -2.98
CA PHE A 112 -3.41 -4.78 -4.37
C PHE A 112 -4.72 -3.97 -4.49
N PHE A 113 -4.68 -2.90 -5.28
CA PHE A 113 -5.85 -2.07 -5.59
C PHE A 113 -5.96 -1.87 -7.09
N TYR A 114 -7.17 -2.00 -7.61
CA TYR A 114 -7.49 -1.72 -9.00
C TYR A 114 -8.89 -1.15 -9.13
N GLY A 115 -9.14 -0.33 -10.12
CA GLY A 115 -10.50 0.08 -10.43
C GLY A 115 -10.63 1.47 -11.06
N GLN A 116 -11.79 1.66 -11.65
CA GLN A 116 -12.18 2.92 -12.27
C GLN A 116 -12.25 4.05 -11.23
N ASN A 117 -11.78 5.24 -11.61
CA ASN A 117 -11.72 6.43 -10.75
C ASN A 117 -10.83 6.29 -9.48
N LEU A 118 -10.01 5.24 -9.39
CA LEU A 118 -9.12 5.04 -8.24
C LEU A 118 -8.18 6.24 -8.06
N THR A 119 -7.50 6.69 -9.10
CA THR A 119 -6.58 7.84 -9.08
C THR A 119 -7.23 9.11 -8.51
N SER A 120 -8.43 9.45 -8.95
CA SER A 120 -9.17 10.62 -8.48
C SER A 120 -9.49 10.54 -6.99
N LYS A 121 -9.89 9.34 -6.50
CA LYS A 121 -10.14 9.08 -5.07
C LYS A 121 -8.85 9.19 -4.25
N LEU A 122 -7.76 8.64 -4.74
CA LEU A 122 -6.45 8.71 -4.07
C LEU A 122 -6.02 10.17 -3.91
N ILE A 123 -6.06 10.97 -4.98
CA ILE A 123 -5.72 12.40 -4.94
C ILE A 123 -6.65 13.16 -3.99
N LYS A 124 -7.97 12.87 -3.96
CA LYS A 124 -8.91 13.46 -3.00
C LYS A 124 -8.51 13.13 -1.57
N ASN A 125 -8.08 11.90 -1.30
CA ASN A 125 -7.69 11.45 0.04
C ASN A 125 -6.41 12.14 0.53
N THR A 126 -5.47 12.48 -0.35
CA THR A 126 -4.27 13.25 0.03
C THR A 126 -4.56 14.69 0.45
N LYS A 127 -5.77 15.22 0.20
CA LYS A 127 -6.18 16.56 0.67
C LYS A 127 -6.55 16.60 2.16
N LEU A 128 -6.38 15.49 2.90
CA LEU A 128 -6.62 15.45 4.35
C LEU A 128 -5.74 16.48 5.07
N LYS A 129 -6.37 17.43 5.79
CA LYS A 129 -5.64 18.43 6.60
C LYS A 129 -5.46 17.97 8.04
N LYS A 130 -6.49 17.38 8.65
CA LYS A 130 -6.52 16.96 10.06
C LYS A 130 -7.32 15.66 10.20
N GLY A 131 -6.91 14.81 11.12
CA GLY A 131 -7.59 13.54 11.40
C GLY A 131 -7.00 12.36 10.65
N ALA A 132 -7.82 11.33 10.45
CA ALA A 132 -7.47 10.13 9.70
C ALA A 132 -8.57 9.77 8.70
N ARG A 133 -8.15 9.10 7.63
CA ARG A 133 -9.07 8.52 6.65
C ARG A 133 -8.63 7.12 6.30
N VAL A 134 -9.59 6.20 6.29
CA VAL A 134 -9.40 4.82 5.87
C VAL A 134 -10.14 4.55 4.58
N VAL A 135 -9.63 3.60 3.81
CA VAL A 135 -10.31 3.10 2.62
C VAL A 135 -11.00 1.80 2.98
N LEU A 136 -12.28 1.69 2.68
CA LEU A 136 -13.11 0.52 2.96
C LEU A 136 -13.47 -0.22 1.68
N HIS A 137 -13.53 -1.54 1.77
CA HIS A 137 -14.03 -2.41 0.71
C HIS A 137 -15.00 -3.43 1.25
N LYS A 138 -16.02 -3.76 0.46
CA LYS A 138 -17.00 -4.79 0.80
C LYS A 138 -16.39 -6.18 0.59
N VAL A 139 -16.50 -7.04 1.61
CA VAL A 139 -15.95 -8.40 1.61
C VAL A 139 -16.98 -9.44 2.02
N THR A 140 -16.79 -10.67 1.60
CA THR A 140 -17.63 -11.82 1.97
C THR A 140 -17.25 -12.42 3.31
N ARG A 141 -15.99 -12.25 3.74
CA ARG A 141 -15.43 -12.80 4.99
C ARG A 141 -14.89 -11.68 5.89
N PRO A 142 -15.78 -10.86 6.49
CA PRO A 142 -15.36 -9.74 7.34
C PRO A 142 -14.63 -10.18 8.62
N ASP A 143 -14.82 -11.43 9.05
CA ASP A 143 -14.16 -12.05 10.20
C ASP A 143 -12.62 -12.15 10.06
N LEU A 144 -12.09 -11.99 8.86
CA LEU A 144 -10.64 -12.04 8.59
C LEU A 144 -9.94 -10.69 8.73
N PHE A 145 -10.67 -9.59 8.82
CA PHE A 145 -10.17 -8.22 8.69
C PHE A 145 -10.59 -7.33 9.86
N GLY A 146 -9.94 -6.18 9.96
CA GLY A 146 -10.49 -5.04 10.68
C GLY A 146 -11.75 -4.55 9.94
N VAL A 147 -12.86 -4.40 10.66
CA VAL A 147 -14.17 -4.09 10.08
C VAL A 147 -14.70 -2.79 10.64
N ALA A 148 -15.28 -1.95 9.78
CA ALA A 148 -15.89 -0.69 10.15
C ALA A 148 -17.40 -0.68 9.90
N LYS A 149 -18.18 -0.22 10.88
CA LYS A 149 -19.59 0.16 10.70
C LYS A 149 -19.67 1.66 10.45
N ILE A 150 -20.33 2.08 9.38
CA ILE A 150 -20.48 3.49 9.00
C ILE A 150 -21.93 3.94 9.06
N SER A 151 -22.16 5.23 9.28
CA SER A 151 -23.46 5.88 9.15
C SER A 151 -23.80 6.17 7.68
N LYS A 152 -25.05 6.60 7.41
CA LYS A 152 -25.47 7.09 6.08
C LYS A 152 -24.53 8.20 5.56
N ASN A 153 -24.02 9.05 6.45
CA ASN A 153 -23.10 10.14 6.11
C ASN A 153 -21.62 9.71 6.08
N LYS A 154 -21.32 8.41 5.91
CA LYS A 154 -19.97 7.85 5.86
C LYS A 154 -19.09 8.14 7.09
N LYS A 155 -19.69 8.48 8.23
CA LYS A 155 -18.97 8.59 9.51
C LYS A 155 -18.80 7.19 10.10
N ILE A 156 -17.62 6.89 10.63
CA ILE A 156 -17.33 5.61 11.26
C ILE A 156 -17.95 5.60 12.66
N ILE A 157 -18.87 4.67 12.89
CA ILE A 157 -19.59 4.47 14.16
C ILE A 157 -18.74 3.58 15.08
N SER A 158 -18.27 2.46 14.56
CA SER A 158 -17.49 1.49 15.31
C SER A 158 -16.51 0.76 14.42
N ILE A 159 -15.43 0.28 15.03
CA ILE A 159 -14.38 -0.52 14.38
C ILE A 159 -14.07 -1.70 15.28
N LYS A 160 -13.87 -2.87 14.70
CA LYS A 160 -13.39 -4.06 15.42
C LYS A 160 -12.40 -4.84 14.55
N GLU A 161 -11.34 -5.31 15.18
CA GLU A 161 -10.39 -6.24 14.58
C GLU A 161 -10.99 -7.64 14.61
N LYS A 162 -11.06 -8.32 13.45
CA LYS A 162 -11.50 -9.71 13.28
C LYS A 162 -12.69 -10.08 14.17
N PRO A 163 -13.85 -9.46 13.95
CA PRO A 163 -14.99 -9.61 14.85
C PRO A 163 -15.57 -11.03 14.80
N LYS A 164 -15.71 -11.67 15.97
CA LYS A 164 -16.39 -12.98 16.09
C LYS A 164 -17.89 -12.93 15.79
N LYS A 165 -18.54 -11.78 16.05
CA LYS A 165 -19.93 -11.52 15.70
C LYS A 165 -19.97 -10.53 14.55
N PHE A 166 -20.88 -10.74 13.59
CA PHE A 166 -21.05 -9.85 12.45
C PHE A 166 -21.26 -8.40 12.88
N LEU A 167 -20.45 -7.50 12.35
CA LEU A 167 -20.56 -6.06 12.58
C LEU A 167 -21.00 -5.32 11.31
N SER A 168 -20.36 -5.62 10.21
CA SER A 168 -20.61 -5.10 8.86
C SER A 168 -19.78 -5.90 7.85
N ASP A 169 -20.05 -5.76 6.56
CA ASP A 169 -19.28 -6.34 5.47
C ASP A 169 -18.18 -5.40 4.94
N LEU A 170 -17.91 -4.28 5.61
CA LEU A 170 -16.94 -3.29 5.20
C LEU A 170 -15.60 -3.52 5.92
N ALA A 171 -14.67 -4.17 5.22
CA ALA A 171 -13.31 -4.33 5.68
C ALA A 171 -12.52 -3.03 5.54
N ILE A 172 -11.66 -2.76 6.50
CA ILE A 172 -10.64 -1.71 6.43
C ILE A 172 -9.49 -2.27 5.60
N THR A 173 -9.24 -1.66 4.45
CA THR A 173 -8.12 -2.06 3.59
C THR A 173 -6.79 -1.61 4.18
N GLY A 174 -5.68 -2.05 3.59
CA GLY A 174 -4.34 -1.64 4.03
C GLY A 174 -3.90 -0.28 3.49
N LEU A 175 -4.81 0.66 3.23
CA LEU A 175 -4.49 2.01 2.77
C LEU A 175 -5.08 3.07 3.70
N TYR A 176 -4.21 3.89 4.29
CA TYR A 176 -4.52 4.84 5.34
C TYR A 176 -3.94 6.21 5.04
N PHE A 177 -4.63 7.27 5.50
CA PHE A 177 -4.17 8.65 5.44
C PHE A 177 -4.30 9.27 6.83
N PHE A 178 -3.21 9.86 7.32
CA PHE A 178 -3.15 10.42 8.68
C PHE A 178 -2.56 11.81 8.68
N ASP A 179 -2.98 12.63 9.64
CA ASP A 179 -2.21 13.80 10.01
C ASP A 179 -0.97 13.42 10.85
N ASN A 180 -0.05 14.35 11.02
CA ASN A 180 1.25 14.12 11.68
C ASN A 180 1.16 13.67 13.14
N ARG A 181 0.01 13.85 13.80
CA ARG A 181 -0.22 13.39 15.18
C ARG A 181 -0.21 11.86 15.29
N VAL A 182 -0.26 11.17 14.17
CA VAL A 182 -0.22 9.69 14.11
C VAL A 182 0.99 9.13 14.85
N VAL A 183 2.16 9.78 14.74
CA VAL A 183 3.38 9.36 15.45
C VAL A 183 3.18 9.39 16.97
N LYS A 184 2.64 10.52 17.50
CA LYS A 184 2.35 10.66 18.91
C LYS A 184 1.36 9.60 19.40
N PHE A 185 0.30 9.34 18.62
CA PHE A 185 -0.70 8.35 19.00
C PHE A 185 -0.17 6.92 18.92
N ALA A 186 0.63 6.60 17.89
CA ALA A 186 1.26 5.29 17.75
C ALA A 186 2.18 4.94 18.95
N LYS A 187 2.95 5.91 19.44
CA LYS A 187 3.82 5.75 20.63
C LYS A 187 3.05 5.46 21.93
N GLN A 188 1.78 5.80 22.00
CA GLN A 188 0.94 5.61 23.20
C GLN A 188 0.24 4.25 23.23
N LEU A 189 0.25 3.53 22.11
CA LEU A 189 -0.43 2.23 22.02
C LEU A 189 0.35 1.15 22.77
N LYS A 190 -0.41 0.21 23.32
CA LYS A 190 0.13 -0.99 23.97
C LYS A 190 -0.18 -2.22 23.10
N PRO A 191 0.67 -3.25 23.13
CA PRO A 191 0.37 -4.50 22.45
C PRO A 191 -0.95 -5.11 22.94
N SER A 192 -1.71 -5.65 21.99
CA SER A 192 -2.92 -6.42 22.27
C SER A 192 -2.59 -7.79 22.90
N ARG A 193 -3.62 -8.57 23.24
CA ARG A 193 -3.44 -9.97 23.69
C ARG A 193 -2.70 -10.85 22.67
N ARG A 194 -2.62 -10.42 21.41
CA ARG A 194 -1.88 -11.09 20.33
C ARG A 194 -0.39 -10.74 20.31
N GLY A 195 0.06 -9.83 21.19
CA GLY A 195 1.44 -9.35 21.26
C GLY A 195 1.77 -8.28 20.20
N GLU A 196 0.79 -7.80 19.44
CA GLU A 196 0.96 -6.79 18.38
C GLU A 196 0.23 -5.49 18.73
N VAL A 197 0.77 -4.37 18.28
CA VAL A 197 0.10 -3.07 18.34
C VAL A 197 -0.88 -3.00 17.16
N GLU A 198 -2.17 -2.85 17.46
CA GLU A 198 -3.23 -2.96 16.46
C GLU A 198 -3.53 -1.61 15.79
N ILE A 199 -3.67 -1.64 14.46
CA ILE A 199 -4.06 -0.44 13.70
C ILE A 199 -5.47 0.04 14.08
N VAL A 200 -6.34 -0.88 14.46
CA VAL A 200 -7.72 -0.58 14.90
C VAL A 200 -7.70 0.27 16.17
N ASP A 201 -6.76 0.07 17.09
CA ASP A 201 -6.63 0.89 18.29
C ASP A 201 -6.19 2.31 17.95
N LEU A 202 -5.24 2.47 17.03
CA LEU A 202 -4.84 3.77 16.50
C LEU A 202 -6.03 4.50 15.86
N LEU A 203 -6.79 3.81 15.03
CA LEU A 203 -7.97 4.36 14.38
C LEU A 203 -9.06 4.74 15.39
N ASN A 204 -9.22 3.97 16.47
CA ASN A 204 -10.18 4.28 17.54
C ASN A 204 -9.85 5.59 18.28
N ILE A 205 -8.56 5.94 18.44
CA ILE A 205 -8.17 7.25 18.99
C ILE A 205 -8.76 8.38 18.12
N TYR A 206 -8.61 8.29 16.80
CA TYR A 206 -9.18 9.29 15.88
C TYR A 206 -10.71 9.26 15.86
N ARG A 207 -11.33 8.08 15.94
CA ARG A 207 -12.79 7.92 15.99
C ARG A 207 -13.38 8.59 17.23
N LEU A 208 -12.82 8.34 18.41
CA LEU A 208 -13.26 8.98 19.67
C LEU A 208 -13.15 10.50 19.61
N LYS A 209 -12.14 11.03 18.91
CA LYS A 209 -12.00 12.47 18.65
C LYS A 209 -12.90 13.00 17.52
N LYS A 210 -13.80 12.16 16.96
CA LYS A 210 -14.66 12.50 15.81
C LYS A 210 -13.88 12.97 14.56
N GLN A 211 -12.65 12.47 14.38
CA GLN A 211 -11.71 12.87 13.32
C GLN A 211 -11.32 11.70 12.41
N LEU A 212 -12.11 10.63 12.40
CA LEU A 212 -11.94 9.49 11.49
C LEU A 212 -13.03 9.50 10.43
N THR A 213 -12.62 9.46 9.17
CA THR A 213 -13.50 9.40 8.00
C THR A 213 -13.21 8.17 7.16
N ALA A 214 -14.15 7.77 6.31
CA ALA A 214 -13.98 6.66 5.39
C ALA A 214 -14.19 7.10 3.94
N ASP A 215 -13.45 6.46 3.04
CA ASP A 215 -13.76 6.41 1.60
C ASP A 215 -14.02 4.96 1.20
N LEU A 216 -14.89 4.72 0.21
CA LEU A 216 -15.27 3.38 -0.21
C LEU A 216 -14.74 3.11 -1.62
N ILE A 217 -14.20 1.92 -1.81
CA ILE A 217 -13.99 1.35 -3.14
C ILE A 217 -15.36 0.91 -3.65
N GLY A 218 -15.81 1.49 -4.77
CA GLY A 218 -17.10 1.17 -5.37
C GLY A 218 -17.09 -0.16 -6.11
N ARG A 219 -18.25 -0.55 -6.70
CA ARG A 219 -18.42 -1.81 -7.44
C ARG A 219 -17.44 -2.01 -8.59
N GLY A 220 -16.96 -0.95 -9.23
CA GLY A 220 -15.98 -1.01 -10.30
C GLY A 220 -14.52 -1.10 -9.82
N GLY A 221 -14.27 -1.33 -8.52
CA GLY A 221 -12.95 -1.46 -7.95
C GLY A 221 -12.75 -2.79 -7.25
N ALA A 222 -11.49 -3.23 -7.20
CA ALA A 222 -11.04 -4.42 -6.51
C ALA A 222 -9.99 -4.04 -5.46
N TRP A 223 -10.08 -4.69 -4.32
CA TRP A 223 -9.03 -4.76 -3.32
C TRP A 223 -8.77 -6.23 -3.01
N LEU A 224 -7.52 -6.64 -3.12
CA LEU A 224 -7.08 -8.00 -2.86
C LEU A 224 -5.96 -7.95 -1.82
N ASP A 225 -6.17 -8.69 -0.74
CA ASP A 225 -5.15 -8.95 0.26
C ASP A 225 -4.41 -10.23 -0.14
N THR A 226 -3.15 -10.12 -0.52
CA THR A 226 -2.34 -11.29 -0.91
C THR A 226 -1.86 -12.09 0.31
N GLY A 227 -2.70 -12.23 1.33
CA GLY A 227 -2.36 -12.81 2.64
C GLY A 227 -2.12 -14.32 2.65
N SER A 228 -2.64 -15.06 1.68
CA SER A 228 -2.49 -16.51 1.52
C SER A 228 -1.95 -16.86 0.13
N ILE A 229 -1.53 -18.11 -0.06
CA ILE A 229 -1.11 -18.63 -1.39
C ILE A 229 -2.27 -18.52 -2.38
N GLU A 230 -3.47 -18.85 -1.96
CA GLU A 230 -4.68 -18.79 -2.79
C GLU A 230 -5.01 -17.35 -3.23
N ASP A 231 -4.95 -16.38 -2.31
CA ASP A 231 -5.20 -14.97 -2.62
C ASP A 231 -4.11 -14.41 -3.53
N PHE A 232 -2.86 -14.86 -3.35
CA PHE A 232 -1.73 -14.50 -4.18
C PHE A 232 -1.92 -14.98 -5.62
N TYR A 233 -2.32 -16.24 -5.80
CA TYR A 233 -2.63 -16.82 -7.09
C TYR A 233 -3.80 -16.10 -7.77
N LYS A 234 -4.90 -15.87 -7.05
CA LYS A 234 -6.07 -15.12 -7.57
C LYS A 234 -5.71 -13.71 -8.01
N THR A 235 -4.84 -13.03 -7.25
CA THR A 235 -4.37 -11.70 -7.64
C THR A 235 -3.55 -11.75 -8.92
N SER A 236 -2.65 -12.74 -9.06
CA SER A 236 -1.85 -12.93 -10.27
C SER A 236 -2.74 -13.23 -11.49
N ALA A 237 -3.73 -14.12 -11.34
CA ALA A 237 -4.68 -14.43 -12.38
C ALA A 237 -5.52 -13.22 -12.80
N PHE A 238 -5.96 -12.40 -11.83
CA PHE A 238 -6.68 -11.16 -12.09
C PHE A 238 -5.84 -10.17 -12.92
N VAL A 239 -4.58 -9.95 -12.53
CA VAL A 239 -3.66 -9.05 -13.25
C VAL A 239 -3.44 -9.56 -14.68
N SER A 240 -3.13 -10.85 -14.83
CA SER A 240 -2.94 -11.48 -16.14
C SER A 240 -4.16 -11.31 -17.06
N ALA A 241 -5.36 -11.54 -16.54
CA ALA A 241 -6.59 -11.43 -17.32
C ALA A 241 -6.84 -10.00 -17.82
N ILE A 242 -6.59 -8.99 -16.98
CA ILE A 242 -6.78 -7.58 -17.34
C ILE A 242 -5.71 -7.12 -18.32
N GLU A 243 -4.42 -7.38 -18.04
CA GLU A 243 -3.31 -6.93 -18.88
C GLU A 243 -3.39 -7.56 -20.28
N ASN A 244 -3.64 -8.86 -20.37
CA ASN A 244 -3.76 -9.55 -21.65
C ASN A 244 -4.97 -9.09 -22.46
N ARG A 245 -6.07 -8.71 -21.79
CA ARG A 245 -7.27 -8.24 -22.48
C ARG A 245 -7.14 -6.79 -22.97
N GLN A 246 -6.53 -5.93 -22.17
CA GLN A 246 -6.52 -4.47 -22.42
C GLN A 246 -5.23 -3.97 -23.07
N GLY A 247 -4.17 -4.78 -23.07
CA GLY A 247 -2.90 -4.44 -23.72
C GLY A 247 -2.07 -3.39 -23.00
N PHE A 248 -2.42 -3.03 -21.73
CA PHE A 248 -1.61 -2.16 -20.88
C PHE A 248 -1.22 -2.87 -19.58
N LYS A 249 -0.17 -2.39 -18.92
CA LYS A 249 0.31 -2.98 -17.67
C LYS A 249 -0.26 -2.28 -16.43
N ILE A 250 -0.77 -3.08 -15.49
CA ILE A 250 -1.15 -2.60 -14.15
C ILE A 250 0.13 -2.33 -13.37
N ALA A 251 0.17 -1.20 -12.64
CA ALA A 251 1.32 -0.82 -11.82
C ALA A 251 2.65 -0.71 -12.60
N CYS A 252 2.61 -0.29 -13.87
CA CYS A 252 3.81 0.11 -14.58
C CYS A 252 4.29 1.45 -14.03
N LEU A 253 5.35 1.43 -13.22
CA LEU A 253 5.83 2.61 -12.50
C LEU A 253 6.34 3.69 -13.44
N GLU A 254 7.02 3.28 -14.51
CA GLU A 254 7.56 4.16 -15.55
C GLU A 254 6.44 4.87 -16.32
N GLU A 255 5.40 4.15 -16.70
CA GLU A 255 4.23 4.73 -17.38
C GLU A 255 3.52 5.76 -16.51
N ILE A 256 3.32 5.44 -15.21
CA ILE A 256 2.72 6.37 -14.24
C ILE A 256 3.58 7.63 -14.15
N SER A 257 4.89 7.50 -14.06
CA SER A 257 5.83 8.63 -13.98
C SER A 257 5.84 9.47 -15.26
N LEU A 258 5.81 8.83 -16.43
CA LEU A 258 5.75 9.49 -17.72
C LEU A 258 4.44 10.29 -17.87
N ASN A 259 3.30 9.67 -17.58
CA ASN A 259 1.97 10.30 -17.64
C ASN A 259 1.84 11.48 -16.67
N LYS A 260 2.54 11.42 -15.53
CA LYS A 260 2.62 12.53 -14.56
C LYS A 260 3.68 13.58 -14.91
N LYS A 261 4.42 13.41 -16.00
CA LYS A 261 5.53 14.30 -16.42
C LYS A 261 6.63 14.41 -15.35
N TRP A 262 6.85 13.35 -14.57
CA TRP A 262 7.93 13.29 -13.58
C TRP A 262 9.24 12.84 -14.22
N ILE A 263 9.15 12.11 -15.31
CA ILE A 263 10.26 11.64 -16.14
C ILE A 263 9.98 11.90 -17.60
N SER A 264 11.02 11.79 -18.42
CA SER A 264 10.97 11.92 -19.87
C SER A 264 11.23 10.58 -20.57
N LYS A 265 11.20 10.56 -21.91
CA LYS A 265 11.60 9.39 -22.72
C LYS A 265 13.02 8.92 -22.41
N LYS A 266 13.92 9.81 -21.95
CA LYS A 266 15.31 9.47 -21.58
C LYS A 266 15.35 8.49 -20.41
N GLU A 267 14.57 8.74 -19.35
CA GLU A 267 14.50 7.86 -18.19
C GLU A 267 13.83 6.52 -18.53
N ILE A 268 12.81 6.52 -19.42
CA ILE A 268 12.23 5.27 -19.95
C ILE A 268 13.30 4.43 -20.65
N ASN A 269 14.13 5.04 -21.51
CA ASN A 269 15.24 4.33 -22.15
C ASN A 269 16.27 3.78 -21.12
N ALA A 270 16.52 4.51 -20.04
CA ALA A 270 17.36 4.00 -18.96
C ALA A 270 16.74 2.80 -18.22
N SER A 271 15.42 2.79 -18.05
CA SER A 271 14.69 1.64 -17.48
C SER A 271 14.72 0.42 -18.43
N ILE A 272 14.54 0.64 -19.73
CA ILE A 272 14.67 -0.43 -20.75
C ILE A 272 16.05 -1.09 -20.68
N LYS A 273 17.12 -0.27 -20.58
CA LYS A 273 18.50 -0.80 -20.42
C LYS A 273 18.66 -1.57 -19.11
N PHE A 274 18.05 -1.10 -18.04
CA PHE A 274 18.14 -1.73 -16.72
C PHE A 274 17.45 -3.10 -16.69
N TYR A 275 16.26 -3.23 -17.27
CA TYR A 275 15.53 -4.51 -17.32
C TYR A 275 16.04 -5.44 -18.42
N GLY A 276 16.74 -4.94 -19.42
CA GLY A 276 17.26 -5.74 -20.53
C GLY A 276 16.20 -6.12 -21.55
N ASN A 277 16.41 -7.25 -22.24
CA ASN A 277 15.49 -7.73 -23.28
C ASN A 277 14.42 -8.62 -22.66
N CYS A 278 13.24 -8.06 -22.39
CA CYS A 278 12.08 -8.75 -21.80
C CYS A 278 10.77 -8.11 -22.25
N GLU A 279 9.65 -8.77 -21.99
CA GLU A 279 8.33 -8.24 -22.34
C GLU A 279 7.98 -6.90 -21.67
N TYR A 280 8.43 -6.71 -20.43
CA TYR A 280 8.26 -5.43 -19.74
C TYR A 280 8.97 -4.29 -20.51
N SER A 281 10.21 -4.53 -20.95
CA SER A 281 10.96 -3.58 -21.79
C SER A 281 10.30 -3.36 -23.15
N ASN A 282 9.71 -4.39 -23.76
CA ASN A 282 8.97 -4.25 -25.01
C ASN A 282 7.75 -3.35 -24.83
N TYR A 283 7.05 -3.47 -23.70
CA TYR A 283 5.96 -2.56 -23.35
C TYR A 283 6.46 -1.11 -23.19
N LEU A 284 7.56 -0.90 -22.46
CA LEU A 284 8.14 0.43 -22.29
C LEU A 284 8.55 1.08 -23.62
N ARG A 285 9.08 0.30 -24.58
CA ARG A 285 9.38 0.80 -25.94
C ARG A 285 8.14 1.34 -26.64
N LYS A 286 6.98 0.65 -26.51
CA LYS A 286 5.71 1.10 -27.10
C LYS A 286 5.22 2.44 -26.52
N LEU A 287 5.56 2.77 -25.27
CA LEU A 287 5.15 4.03 -24.64
C LEU A 287 5.89 5.26 -25.20
N ILE A 288 7.03 5.08 -25.83
CA ILE A 288 7.90 6.18 -26.27
C ILE A 288 8.03 6.29 -27.78
N ASN A 289 7.55 5.30 -28.52
CA ASN A 289 7.37 5.38 -29.97
C ASN A 289 6.08 6.11 -30.28
#